data_d33a42ca81856adfd5456c64d432569a
#
_entry.id   d33a42ca81856adfd5456c64d432569a
#
_cell.length_a   1.000
_cell.length_b   1.000
_cell.length_c   1.000
_cell.angle_alpha   90.00
_cell.angle_beta   90.00
_cell.angle_gamma   90.00
#
_symmetry.space_group_name_H-M   'P 1'
#
loop_
_entity.id
_entity.type
_entity.pdbx_description
1 polymer ?
#
loop_
_entity_poly.entity_id
_entity_poly.type
_entity_poly.pdbx_seq_one_letter_code
_entity_poly.pdbx_strand_id
1 'polypeptide(L)'
;MNKVAFLFAGQGAQKLGMARDLYETFPIVKETFDKASHVLGYDLRELIDKDLDKLNQTKYTQPAILTTSTAIYRLILKEIELRPDMVAGLSLGEYSALVASGAIRFEDAVVLVSRRGQLMEAAAPAGSGKMVAVLNADRQIIEDACKKASQFGIVSPANYNTPKQIVIGGESIAVNAAVEELKQQGVKRLIPLNVSGPFHTALLKPASQKLSDVLDKVHFSVSEIPVIGNTEAQIMKKDDIKSLLARQVMEPVRFDESIETMKKMGMTQVVEIGPGKVLSGFLKKIDSSLSVHSVEDKIGFNNLKELN
;
A
#
# COMPACT_ATOMS: atom_id res chain seq x y z
N MET A 1 16.67 -22.44 3.37
CA MET A 1 15.25 -22.78 3.21
C MET A 1 14.61 -21.67 2.40
N ASN A 2 13.77 -22.03 1.43
CA ASN A 2 13.03 -21.05 0.64
C ASN A 2 11.94 -20.43 1.52
N LYS A 3 11.96 -19.10 1.68
CA LYS A 3 10.96 -18.40 2.46
C LYS A 3 9.94 -17.71 1.58
N VAL A 4 8.68 -17.73 2.01
CA VAL A 4 7.55 -17.14 1.31
C VAL A 4 7.18 -15.81 1.96
N ALA A 5 7.06 -14.76 1.15
CA ALA A 5 6.52 -13.49 1.59
C ALA A 5 5.13 -13.25 1.03
N PHE A 6 4.23 -12.68 1.83
CA PHE A 6 2.97 -12.14 1.32
C PHE A 6 3.04 -10.62 1.26
N LEU A 7 2.72 -10.09 0.09
CA LEU A 7 2.69 -8.65 -0.15
C LEU A 7 1.26 -8.19 -0.44
N PHE A 8 0.86 -7.13 0.24
CA PHE A 8 -0.51 -6.64 0.18
C PHE A 8 -0.63 -5.38 -0.68
N ALA A 9 -1.63 -5.39 -1.58
CA ALA A 9 -1.90 -4.30 -2.51
C ALA A 9 -2.20 -2.97 -1.79
N GLY A 10 -1.76 -1.87 -2.39
CA GLY A 10 -2.03 -0.51 -1.95
C GLY A 10 -3.15 0.18 -2.73
N GLN A 11 -3.42 1.44 -2.37
CA GLN A 11 -4.37 2.29 -3.08
C GLN A 11 -3.93 2.51 -4.53
N GLY A 12 -4.90 2.60 -5.45
CA GLY A 12 -4.68 2.66 -6.89
C GLY A 12 -4.92 1.32 -7.61
N ALA A 13 -5.05 0.23 -6.84
CA ALA A 13 -5.35 -1.10 -7.37
C ALA A 13 -6.86 -1.42 -7.39
N GLN A 14 -7.71 -0.57 -6.79
CA GLN A 14 -9.15 -0.79 -6.72
C GLN A 14 -9.81 -0.80 -8.10
N LYS A 15 -10.79 -1.68 -8.26
CA LYS A 15 -11.64 -1.78 -9.44
C LYS A 15 -13.05 -2.25 -9.06
N LEU A 16 -14.05 -1.87 -9.85
CA LEU A 16 -15.40 -2.39 -9.67
C LEU A 16 -15.39 -3.92 -9.67
N GLY A 17 -16.16 -4.50 -8.77
CA GLY A 17 -16.34 -5.95 -8.68
C GLY A 17 -15.09 -6.72 -8.24
N MET A 18 -14.04 -6.08 -7.68
CA MET A 18 -12.84 -6.79 -7.23
C MET A 18 -13.20 -7.95 -6.28
N ALA A 19 -12.60 -9.12 -6.52
CA ALA A 19 -12.82 -10.39 -5.80
C ALA A 19 -14.31 -10.86 -5.75
N ARG A 20 -15.16 -10.46 -6.72
CA ARG A 20 -16.57 -10.88 -6.75
C ARG A 20 -16.72 -12.39 -6.88
N ASP A 21 -15.96 -13.01 -7.77
CA ASP A 21 -15.96 -14.44 -8.00
C ASP A 21 -15.54 -15.25 -6.75
N LEU A 22 -14.59 -14.73 -5.97
CA LEU A 22 -14.22 -15.30 -4.69
C LEU A 22 -15.32 -15.12 -3.63
N TYR A 23 -15.95 -13.93 -3.59
CA TYR A 23 -17.06 -13.63 -2.69
C TYR A 23 -18.27 -14.55 -2.92
N GLU A 24 -18.61 -14.79 -4.18
CA GLU A 24 -19.74 -15.66 -4.56
C GLU A 24 -19.44 -17.14 -4.32
N THR A 25 -18.15 -17.53 -4.34
CA THR A 25 -17.76 -18.95 -4.23
C THR A 25 -17.43 -19.40 -2.80
N PHE A 26 -16.78 -18.54 -2.01
CA PHE A 26 -16.19 -18.94 -0.73
C PHE A 26 -16.83 -18.24 0.47
N PRO A 27 -17.48 -18.99 1.40
CA PRO A 27 -18.13 -18.40 2.58
C PRO A 27 -17.20 -17.53 3.44
N ILE A 28 -15.92 -17.91 3.61
CA ILE A 28 -14.94 -17.13 4.40
C ILE A 28 -14.71 -15.73 3.82
N VAL A 29 -14.75 -15.58 2.48
CA VAL A 29 -14.64 -14.28 1.81
C VAL A 29 -15.87 -13.45 2.12
N LYS A 30 -17.08 -14.01 1.94
CA LYS A 30 -18.34 -13.33 2.26
C LYS A 30 -18.39 -12.88 3.72
N GLU A 31 -18.09 -13.75 4.67
CA GLU A 31 -18.04 -13.42 6.11
C GLU A 31 -17.09 -12.26 6.41
N THR A 32 -15.96 -12.18 5.69
CA THR A 32 -15.01 -11.08 5.87
C THR A 32 -15.60 -9.75 5.39
N PHE A 33 -16.29 -9.73 4.26
CA PHE A 33 -16.99 -8.54 3.76
C PHE A 33 -18.17 -8.13 4.66
N ASP A 34 -18.93 -9.11 5.17
CA ASP A 34 -20.05 -8.86 6.08
C ASP A 34 -19.58 -8.20 7.38
N LYS A 35 -18.46 -8.68 7.96
CA LYS A 35 -17.83 -8.08 9.14
C LYS A 35 -17.36 -6.63 8.87
N ALA A 36 -16.73 -6.39 7.73
CA ALA A 36 -16.31 -5.04 7.34
C ALA A 36 -17.52 -4.10 7.18
N SER A 37 -18.57 -4.54 6.49
CA SER A 37 -19.81 -3.78 6.31
C SER A 37 -20.47 -3.43 7.64
N HIS A 38 -20.49 -4.39 8.58
CA HIS A 38 -21.04 -4.17 9.92
C HIS A 38 -20.32 -3.02 10.67
N VAL A 39 -18.99 -3.02 10.72
CA VAL A 39 -18.25 -1.99 11.46
C VAL A 39 -18.19 -0.65 10.73
N LEU A 40 -18.34 -0.63 9.39
CA LEU A 40 -18.40 0.58 8.58
C LEU A 40 -19.78 1.24 8.58
N GLY A 41 -20.85 0.48 8.87
CA GLY A 41 -22.23 0.98 8.84
C GLY A 41 -22.81 1.14 7.45
N TYR A 42 -22.21 0.52 6.43
CA TYR A 42 -22.72 0.48 5.04
C TYR A 42 -22.31 -0.82 4.34
N ASP A 43 -23.04 -1.21 3.29
CA ASP A 43 -22.70 -2.39 2.50
C ASP A 43 -21.47 -2.12 1.62
N LEU A 44 -20.34 -2.67 2.05
CA LEU A 44 -19.05 -2.51 1.38
C LEU A 44 -19.04 -3.28 0.04
N ARG A 45 -19.72 -4.44 -0.03
CA ARG A 45 -19.79 -5.23 -1.26
C ARG A 45 -20.58 -4.50 -2.34
N GLU A 46 -21.74 -3.95 -1.96
CA GLU A 46 -22.54 -3.14 -2.87
C GLU A 46 -21.79 -1.92 -3.39
N LEU A 47 -21.08 -1.21 -2.51
CA LEU A 47 -20.25 -0.07 -2.91
C LEU A 47 -19.19 -0.47 -3.93
N ILE A 48 -18.44 -1.56 -3.68
CA ILE A 48 -17.40 -2.06 -4.59
C ILE A 48 -17.99 -2.49 -5.93
N ASP A 49 -19.20 -3.00 -5.94
CA ASP A 49 -19.83 -3.52 -7.17
C ASP A 49 -20.46 -2.45 -8.04
N LYS A 50 -20.94 -1.35 -7.45
CA LYS A 50 -21.86 -0.42 -8.13
C LYS A 50 -21.41 1.04 -8.16
N ASP A 51 -20.50 1.47 -7.28
CA ASP A 51 -20.20 2.90 -7.08
C ASP A 51 -18.71 3.21 -7.25
N LEU A 52 -18.25 3.33 -8.50
CA LEU A 52 -16.85 3.64 -8.81
C LEU A 52 -16.42 5.00 -8.24
N ASP A 53 -17.32 5.97 -8.24
CA ASP A 53 -17.00 7.33 -7.77
C ASP A 53 -16.73 7.35 -6.26
N LYS A 54 -17.53 6.64 -5.48
CA LYS A 54 -17.23 6.44 -4.06
C LYS A 54 -16.00 5.55 -3.87
N LEU A 55 -15.88 4.45 -4.61
CA LEU A 55 -14.75 3.54 -4.48
C LEU A 55 -13.41 4.26 -4.71
N ASN A 56 -13.37 5.29 -5.53
CA ASN A 56 -12.18 6.11 -5.79
C ASN A 56 -11.92 7.21 -4.75
N GLN A 57 -12.82 7.44 -3.78
CA GLN A 57 -12.56 8.31 -2.65
C GLN A 57 -11.74 7.56 -1.59
N THR A 58 -10.63 8.14 -1.14
CA THR A 58 -9.65 7.48 -0.27
C THR A 58 -10.27 6.85 0.98
N LYS A 59 -11.26 7.51 1.59
CA LYS A 59 -11.99 7.02 2.78
C LYS A 59 -12.78 5.72 2.54
N TYR A 60 -13.14 5.43 1.29
CA TYR A 60 -13.83 4.19 0.88
C TYR A 60 -12.86 3.20 0.23
N THR A 61 -11.89 3.71 -0.54
CA THR A 61 -10.86 2.88 -1.19
C THR A 61 -10.09 2.06 -0.17
N GLN A 62 -9.66 2.69 0.92
CA GLN A 62 -8.79 2.03 1.89
C GLN A 62 -9.46 0.85 2.60
N PRO A 63 -10.65 0.97 3.20
CA PRO A 63 -11.32 -0.19 3.78
C PRO A 63 -11.71 -1.25 2.73
N ALA A 64 -12.02 -0.84 1.49
CA ALA A 64 -12.34 -1.77 0.42
C ALA A 64 -11.16 -2.67 0.03
N ILE A 65 -9.96 -2.10 -0.16
CA ILE A 65 -8.75 -2.87 -0.48
C ILE A 65 -8.31 -3.72 0.71
N LEU A 66 -8.30 -3.17 1.93
CA LEU A 66 -7.94 -3.92 3.13
C LEU A 66 -8.85 -5.13 3.34
N THR A 67 -10.15 -4.96 3.18
CA THR A 67 -11.13 -6.05 3.31
C THR A 67 -10.91 -7.11 2.23
N THR A 68 -10.75 -6.70 0.97
CA THR A 68 -10.50 -7.62 -0.14
C THR A 68 -9.21 -8.42 0.09
N SER A 69 -8.13 -7.76 0.45
CA SER A 69 -6.84 -8.39 0.72
C SER A 69 -6.91 -9.35 1.92
N THR A 70 -7.57 -8.95 3.00
CA THR A 70 -7.74 -9.81 4.18
C THR A 70 -8.63 -11.03 3.87
N ALA A 71 -9.68 -10.86 3.07
CA ALA A 71 -10.55 -11.95 2.67
C ALA A 71 -9.80 -13.01 1.84
N ILE A 72 -8.97 -12.56 0.89
CA ILE A 72 -8.11 -13.44 0.09
C ILE A 72 -7.07 -14.14 0.97
N TYR A 73 -6.42 -13.41 1.89
CA TYR A 73 -5.47 -13.98 2.83
C TYR A 73 -6.10 -15.09 3.68
N ARG A 74 -7.28 -14.85 4.26
CA ARG A 74 -8.02 -15.85 5.03
C ARG A 74 -8.40 -17.07 4.20
N LEU A 75 -8.77 -16.85 2.94
CA LEU A 75 -9.07 -17.94 2.00
C LEU A 75 -7.83 -18.82 1.74
N ILE A 76 -6.67 -18.20 1.49
CA ILE A 76 -5.40 -18.92 1.27
C ILE A 76 -5.06 -19.77 2.50
N LEU A 77 -5.13 -19.18 3.70
CA LEU A 77 -4.86 -19.91 4.93
C LEU A 77 -5.79 -21.10 5.15
N LYS A 78 -7.08 -20.96 4.79
CA LYS A 78 -8.08 -22.00 5.01
C LYS A 78 -8.01 -23.14 4.00
N GLU A 79 -7.78 -22.83 2.73
CA GLU A 79 -7.95 -23.79 1.63
C GLU A 79 -6.61 -24.33 1.09
N ILE A 80 -5.49 -23.62 1.31
CA ILE A 80 -4.15 -24.00 0.82
C ILE A 80 -3.21 -24.30 2.00
N GLU A 81 -3.51 -23.78 3.20
CA GLU A 81 -2.67 -23.86 4.40
C GLU A 81 -1.28 -23.23 4.23
N LEU A 82 -1.08 -22.42 3.18
CA LEU A 82 0.16 -21.71 2.94
C LEU A 82 0.29 -20.51 3.89
N ARG A 83 1.34 -20.52 4.71
CA ARG A 83 1.63 -19.45 5.67
C ARG A 83 2.87 -18.66 5.22
N PRO A 84 2.86 -17.33 5.32
CA PRO A 84 4.04 -16.55 5.01
C PRO A 84 5.06 -16.58 6.16
N ASP A 85 6.35 -16.52 5.80
CA ASP A 85 7.46 -16.32 6.74
C ASP A 85 7.64 -14.84 7.10
N MET A 86 7.13 -13.94 6.27
CA MET A 86 7.17 -12.49 6.43
C MET A 86 6.09 -11.81 5.58
N VAL A 87 5.70 -10.62 5.99
CA VAL A 87 4.67 -9.84 5.30
C VAL A 87 5.09 -8.39 5.13
N ALA A 88 4.62 -7.76 4.06
CA ALA A 88 4.71 -6.33 3.83
C ALA A 88 3.54 -5.87 2.96
N GLY A 89 3.41 -4.56 2.76
CA GLY A 89 2.41 -4.01 1.86
C GLY A 89 2.79 -2.60 1.43
N LEU A 90 2.18 -2.11 0.35
CA LEU A 90 2.44 -0.78 -0.16
C LEU A 90 1.47 0.22 0.46
N SER A 91 1.95 1.16 1.27
CA SER A 91 1.15 2.20 1.92
C SER A 91 -0.05 1.62 2.69
N LEU A 92 -1.26 1.64 2.14
CA LEU A 92 -2.42 0.98 2.73
C LEU A 92 -2.19 -0.52 2.98
N GLY A 93 -1.48 -1.19 2.10
CA GLY A 93 -1.18 -2.62 2.22
C GLY A 93 -0.41 -2.98 3.50
N GLU A 94 0.30 -2.04 4.11
CA GLU A 94 0.97 -2.25 5.41
C GLU A 94 -0.04 -2.56 6.52
N TYR A 95 -1.24 -1.96 6.48
CA TYR A 95 -2.32 -2.28 7.43
C TYR A 95 -2.86 -3.69 7.21
N SER A 96 -2.96 -4.14 5.95
CA SER A 96 -3.31 -5.53 5.63
C SER A 96 -2.25 -6.51 6.12
N ALA A 97 -0.96 -6.14 6.02
CA ALA A 97 0.16 -6.92 6.57
C ALA A 97 0.09 -7.01 8.10
N LEU A 98 -0.25 -5.92 8.78
CA LEU A 98 -0.45 -5.92 10.24
C LEU A 98 -1.64 -6.79 10.67
N VAL A 99 -2.73 -6.82 9.89
CA VAL A 99 -3.83 -7.77 10.13
C VAL A 99 -3.37 -9.21 9.94
N ALA A 100 -2.64 -9.49 8.85
CA ALA A 100 -2.16 -10.84 8.54
C ALA A 100 -1.15 -11.35 9.58
N SER A 101 -0.38 -10.47 10.20
CA SER A 101 0.58 -10.80 11.26
C SER A 101 -0.04 -10.93 12.65
N GLY A 102 -1.34 -10.68 12.81
CA GLY A 102 -2.01 -10.68 14.10
C GLY A 102 -1.74 -9.44 14.97
N ALA A 103 -1.00 -8.44 14.44
CA ALA A 103 -0.68 -7.23 15.20
C ALA A 103 -1.89 -6.33 15.48
N ILE A 104 -2.90 -6.34 14.61
CA ILE A 104 -4.17 -5.62 14.79
C ILE A 104 -5.35 -6.51 14.39
N ARG A 105 -6.46 -6.38 15.08
CA ARG A 105 -7.70 -7.06 14.70
C ARG A 105 -8.25 -6.48 13.41
N PHE A 106 -8.83 -7.35 12.57
CA PHE A 106 -9.38 -6.94 11.27
C PHE A 106 -10.41 -5.81 11.38
N GLU A 107 -11.36 -5.94 12.29
CA GLU A 107 -12.44 -4.98 12.49
C GLU A 107 -11.87 -3.60 12.90
N ASP A 108 -10.87 -3.58 13.79
CA ASP A 108 -10.19 -2.36 14.23
C ASP A 108 -9.41 -1.73 13.06
N ALA A 109 -8.75 -2.55 12.24
CA ALA A 109 -8.02 -2.08 11.06
C ALA A 109 -8.96 -1.47 10.00
N VAL A 110 -10.14 -2.06 9.76
CA VAL A 110 -11.15 -1.53 8.82
C VAL A 110 -11.58 -0.11 9.22
N VAL A 111 -11.90 0.09 10.50
CA VAL A 111 -12.29 1.40 11.04
C VAL A 111 -11.11 2.37 10.97
N LEU A 112 -9.92 1.92 11.35
CA LEU A 112 -8.70 2.73 11.35
C LEU A 112 -8.36 3.24 9.95
N VAL A 113 -8.37 2.39 8.92
CA VAL A 113 -8.01 2.82 7.56
C VAL A 113 -9.09 3.70 6.92
N SER A 114 -10.36 3.52 7.26
CA SER A 114 -11.43 4.44 6.88
C SER A 114 -11.15 5.83 7.44
N ARG A 115 -10.78 5.91 8.73
CA ARG A 115 -10.42 7.17 9.38
C ARG A 115 -9.14 7.77 8.79
N ARG A 116 -8.11 6.93 8.53
CA ARG A 116 -6.88 7.35 7.84
C ARG A 116 -7.20 8.00 6.50
N GLY A 117 -8.05 7.39 5.68
CA GLY A 117 -8.47 7.92 4.38
C GLY A 117 -9.13 9.31 4.51
N GLN A 118 -10.05 9.47 5.47
CA GLN A 118 -10.70 10.76 5.74
C GLN A 118 -9.68 11.85 6.12
N LEU A 119 -8.72 11.51 6.99
CA LEU A 119 -7.70 12.46 7.44
C LEU A 119 -6.74 12.85 6.31
N MET A 120 -6.38 11.91 5.45
CA MET A 120 -5.53 12.16 4.28
C MET A 120 -6.24 13.05 3.26
N GLU A 121 -7.52 12.80 2.96
CA GLU A 121 -8.32 13.66 2.07
C GLU A 121 -8.48 15.08 2.64
N ALA A 122 -8.73 15.21 3.94
CA ALA A 122 -8.90 16.49 4.58
C ALA A 122 -7.60 17.33 4.62
N ALA A 123 -6.44 16.69 4.76
CA ALA A 123 -5.14 17.36 4.79
C ALA A 123 -4.63 17.77 3.40
N ALA A 124 -5.01 17.01 2.38
CA ALA A 124 -4.63 17.24 1.00
C ALA A 124 -5.86 17.13 0.08
N PRO A 125 -6.73 18.17 0.06
CA PRO A 125 -7.88 18.20 -0.84
C PRO A 125 -7.47 18.06 -2.31
N ALA A 126 -8.37 17.57 -3.15
CA ALA A 126 -8.14 17.44 -4.58
C ALA A 126 -7.64 18.78 -5.17
N GLY A 127 -6.53 18.72 -5.92
CA GLY A 127 -5.89 19.90 -6.51
C GLY A 127 -4.88 20.61 -5.60
N SER A 128 -4.71 20.21 -4.33
CA SER A 128 -3.72 20.82 -3.42
C SER A 128 -2.26 20.51 -3.79
N GLY A 129 -2.03 19.50 -4.64
CA GLY A 129 -0.71 19.12 -5.08
C GLY A 129 -0.74 18.11 -6.22
N LYS A 130 0.44 17.60 -6.56
CA LYS A 130 0.65 16.64 -7.65
C LYS A 130 1.57 15.51 -7.22
N MET A 131 1.46 14.39 -7.95
CA MET A 131 2.44 13.30 -7.90
C MET A 131 2.86 12.93 -9.32
N VAL A 132 4.14 12.65 -9.50
CA VAL A 132 4.73 12.28 -10.80
C VAL A 132 5.63 11.06 -10.61
N ALA A 133 5.39 10.01 -11.40
CA ALA A 133 6.30 8.89 -11.46
C ALA A 133 7.47 9.22 -12.39
N VAL A 134 8.68 9.16 -11.85
CA VAL A 134 9.93 9.34 -12.55
C VAL A 134 10.51 7.97 -12.85
N LEU A 135 10.72 7.67 -14.12
CA LEU A 135 11.18 6.36 -14.58
C LEU A 135 12.55 6.44 -15.22
N ASN A 136 13.38 5.43 -14.93
CA ASN A 136 14.70 5.23 -15.52
C ASN A 136 15.66 6.42 -15.29
N ALA A 137 15.60 7.04 -14.12
CA ALA A 137 16.55 8.02 -13.64
C ALA A 137 17.24 7.53 -12.36
N ASP A 138 18.44 7.99 -12.10
CA ASP A 138 19.14 7.66 -10.88
C ASP A 138 18.50 8.36 -9.69
N ARG A 139 18.49 7.66 -8.55
CA ARG A 139 17.88 8.13 -7.28
C ARG A 139 18.44 9.49 -6.88
N GLN A 140 19.76 9.67 -6.95
CA GLN A 140 20.42 10.92 -6.57
C GLN A 140 19.96 12.11 -7.42
N ILE A 141 19.82 11.91 -8.75
CA ILE A 141 19.32 12.94 -9.67
C ILE A 141 17.91 13.39 -9.27
N ILE A 142 17.05 12.44 -8.88
CA ILE A 142 15.67 12.74 -8.47
C ILE A 142 15.64 13.48 -7.13
N GLU A 143 16.43 13.04 -6.15
CA GLU A 143 16.53 13.68 -4.84
C GLU A 143 17.11 15.10 -4.95
N ASP A 144 18.13 15.30 -5.78
CA ASP A 144 18.73 16.63 -6.03
C ASP A 144 17.75 17.57 -6.74
N ALA A 145 16.98 17.07 -7.72
CA ALA A 145 15.94 17.87 -8.39
C ALA A 145 14.86 18.32 -7.40
N CYS A 146 14.39 17.41 -6.51
CA CYS A 146 13.46 17.78 -5.45
C CYS A 146 14.06 18.82 -4.49
N LYS A 147 15.32 18.64 -4.08
CA LYS A 147 16.02 19.57 -3.21
C LYS A 147 16.14 20.97 -3.84
N LYS A 148 16.50 21.06 -5.10
CA LYS A 148 16.55 22.35 -5.83
C LYS A 148 15.17 22.98 -5.93
N ALA A 149 14.14 22.19 -6.23
CA ALA A 149 12.78 22.68 -6.41
C ALA A 149 12.11 23.08 -5.08
N SER A 150 12.65 22.67 -3.92
CA SER A 150 12.08 22.98 -2.60
C SER A 150 12.06 24.48 -2.24
N GLN A 151 12.82 25.31 -2.95
CA GLN A 151 12.71 26.77 -2.85
C GLN A 151 11.35 27.34 -3.34
N PHE A 152 10.60 26.55 -4.13
CA PHE A 152 9.29 26.93 -4.66
C PHE A 152 8.12 26.33 -3.86
N GLY A 153 8.39 25.55 -2.82
CA GLY A 153 7.40 24.90 -1.97
C GLY A 153 7.78 23.45 -1.63
N ILE A 154 6.86 22.75 -1.00
CA ILE A 154 7.07 21.36 -0.57
C ILE A 154 7.09 20.42 -1.78
N VAL A 155 8.21 19.72 -1.98
CA VAL A 155 8.35 18.62 -2.94
C VAL A 155 9.40 17.63 -2.44
N SER A 156 9.12 16.35 -2.53
CA SER A 156 10.03 15.28 -2.12
C SER A 156 9.73 13.98 -2.86
N PRO A 157 10.65 13.00 -2.87
CA PRO A 157 10.28 11.62 -3.13
C PRO A 157 9.18 11.17 -2.17
N ALA A 158 8.18 10.49 -2.70
CA ALA A 158 7.02 9.97 -1.98
C ALA A 158 7.00 8.43 -1.96
N ASN A 159 7.48 7.79 -3.03
CA ASN A 159 7.59 6.33 -3.11
C ASN A 159 8.86 5.93 -3.83
N TYR A 160 9.65 5.08 -3.21
CA TYR A 160 10.73 4.33 -3.83
C TYR A 160 10.19 2.95 -4.20
N ASN A 161 9.61 2.83 -5.41
CA ASN A 161 8.91 1.61 -5.82
C ASN A 161 9.84 0.54 -6.36
N THR A 162 10.82 0.96 -7.17
CA THR A 162 11.86 0.09 -7.73
C THR A 162 13.14 0.91 -7.95
N PRO A 163 14.32 0.30 -8.16
CA PRO A 163 15.55 1.03 -8.47
C PRO A 163 15.43 1.96 -9.71
N LYS A 164 14.40 1.77 -10.54
CA LYS A 164 14.14 2.53 -11.77
C LYS A 164 12.81 3.27 -11.77
N GLN A 165 12.10 3.34 -10.63
CA GLN A 165 10.84 4.06 -10.50
C GLN A 165 10.71 4.69 -9.12
N ILE A 166 10.78 6.00 -9.08
CA ILE A 166 10.52 6.81 -7.88
C ILE A 166 9.36 7.75 -8.19
N VAL A 167 8.44 7.88 -7.25
CA VAL A 167 7.36 8.87 -7.34
C VAL A 167 7.76 10.09 -6.52
N ILE A 168 7.68 11.26 -7.12
CA ILE A 168 7.81 12.54 -6.41
C ILE A 168 6.43 13.15 -6.19
N GLY A 169 6.26 13.87 -5.11
CA GLY A 169 5.00 14.52 -4.76
C GLY A 169 5.22 15.81 -3.98
N GLY A 170 4.20 16.66 -3.97
CA GLY A 170 4.24 17.93 -3.28
C GLY A 170 3.29 18.97 -3.85
N GLU A 171 3.56 20.25 -3.54
CA GLU A 171 2.83 21.39 -4.10
C GLU A 171 3.04 21.46 -5.60
N SER A 172 1.97 21.78 -6.35
CA SER A 172 1.98 21.73 -7.81
C SER A 172 3.10 22.57 -8.44
N ILE A 173 3.41 23.74 -7.88
CA ILE A 173 4.47 24.64 -8.38
C ILE A 173 5.84 23.97 -8.17
N ALA A 174 6.11 23.47 -6.98
CA ALA A 174 7.37 22.83 -6.64
C ALA A 174 7.59 21.51 -7.41
N VAL A 175 6.54 20.68 -7.58
CA VAL A 175 6.61 19.47 -8.41
C VAL A 175 6.88 19.81 -9.87
N ASN A 176 6.25 20.86 -10.43
CA ASN A 176 6.52 21.30 -11.79
C ASN A 176 7.99 21.77 -11.94
N ALA A 177 8.53 22.50 -10.98
CA ALA A 177 9.93 22.92 -10.98
C ALA A 177 10.89 21.71 -10.93
N ALA A 178 10.58 20.69 -10.09
CA ALA A 178 11.36 19.46 -10.05
C ALA A 178 11.29 18.68 -11.39
N VAL A 179 10.12 18.65 -12.03
CA VAL A 179 9.93 18.03 -13.35
C VAL A 179 10.78 18.73 -14.43
N GLU A 180 10.81 20.06 -14.42
CA GLU A 180 11.64 20.80 -15.39
C GLU A 180 13.14 20.59 -15.13
N GLU A 181 13.58 20.57 -13.89
CA GLU A 181 14.97 20.23 -13.53
C GLU A 181 15.33 18.82 -14.03
N LEU A 182 14.46 17.83 -13.80
CA LEU A 182 14.66 16.46 -14.29
C LEU A 182 14.75 16.37 -15.81
N LYS A 183 13.93 17.14 -16.56
CA LYS A 183 14.03 17.22 -18.02
C LYS A 183 15.36 17.79 -18.47
N GLN A 184 15.86 18.84 -17.81
CA GLN A 184 17.17 19.43 -18.08
C GLN A 184 18.31 18.45 -17.83
N GLN A 185 18.14 17.53 -16.85
CA GLN A 185 19.07 16.42 -16.60
C GLN A 185 18.88 15.23 -17.57
N GLY A 186 18.04 15.37 -18.59
CA GLY A 186 17.83 14.35 -19.64
C GLY A 186 16.85 13.25 -19.28
N VAL A 187 16.08 13.38 -18.19
CA VAL A 187 15.04 12.40 -17.81
C VAL A 187 13.85 12.54 -18.75
N LYS A 188 13.52 11.47 -19.48
CA LYS A 188 12.51 11.48 -20.55
C LYS A 188 11.14 10.96 -20.11
N ARG A 189 11.06 10.13 -19.06
CA ARG A 189 9.83 9.43 -18.67
C ARG A 189 9.34 9.94 -17.34
N LEU A 190 8.49 10.95 -17.40
CA LEU A 190 7.85 11.65 -16.28
C LEU A 190 6.34 11.51 -16.47
N ILE A 191 5.68 10.70 -15.63
CA ILE A 191 4.27 10.33 -15.79
C ILE A 191 3.47 10.94 -14.64
N PRO A 192 2.62 11.95 -14.90
CA PRO A 192 1.67 12.46 -13.90
C PRO A 192 0.75 11.34 -13.43
N LEU A 193 0.54 11.26 -12.13
CA LEU A 193 -0.36 10.28 -11.52
C LEU A 193 -1.74 10.91 -11.26
N ASN A 194 -2.79 10.17 -11.59
CA ASN A 194 -4.16 10.55 -11.25
C ASN A 194 -4.47 10.10 -9.82
N VAL A 195 -4.10 10.93 -8.85
CA VAL A 195 -4.29 10.67 -7.42
C VAL A 195 -5.02 11.83 -6.77
N SER A 196 -5.73 11.57 -5.67
CA SER A 196 -6.51 12.58 -4.96
C SER A 196 -5.67 13.61 -4.19
N GLY A 197 -4.38 13.34 -3.95
CA GLY A 197 -3.50 14.27 -3.24
C GLY A 197 -2.03 13.84 -3.23
N PRO A 198 -1.12 14.72 -2.81
CA PRO A 198 0.33 14.48 -2.74
C PRO A 198 0.69 13.67 -1.48
N PHE A 199 0.24 12.42 -1.44
CA PHE A 199 0.46 11.52 -0.30
C PHE A 199 1.95 11.24 -0.08
N HIS A 200 2.30 10.84 1.15
CA HIS A 200 3.67 10.53 1.55
C HIS A 200 4.65 11.71 1.42
N THR A 201 4.15 12.92 1.62
CA THR A 201 4.91 14.17 1.65
C THR A 201 4.62 14.97 2.91
N ALA A 202 5.45 15.96 3.22
CA ALA A 202 5.28 16.83 4.39
C ALA A 202 3.95 17.61 4.39
N LEU A 203 3.25 17.70 3.24
CA LEU A 203 1.89 18.27 3.17
C LEU A 203 0.88 17.48 4.01
N LEU A 204 1.12 16.19 4.25
CA LEU A 204 0.27 15.33 5.08
C LEU A 204 0.57 15.44 6.59
N LYS A 205 1.45 16.34 7.03
CA LYS A 205 1.75 16.52 8.46
C LYS A 205 0.50 16.71 9.33
N PRO A 206 -0.53 17.49 8.93
CA PRO A 206 -1.77 17.61 9.71
C PRO A 206 -2.54 16.28 9.81
N ALA A 207 -2.51 15.46 8.76
CA ALA A 207 -3.11 14.11 8.81
C ALA A 207 -2.33 13.19 9.74
N SER A 208 -0.99 13.21 9.68
CA SER A 208 -0.11 12.43 10.58
C SER A 208 -0.40 12.72 12.05
N GLN A 209 -0.50 14.00 12.43
CA GLN A 209 -0.79 14.40 13.80
C GLN A 209 -2.15 13.88 14.29
N LYS A 210 -3.21 14.08 13.49
CA LYS A 210 -4.56 13.61 13.84
C LYS A 210 -4.64 12.07 13.81
N LEU A 211 -3.89 11.41 12.94
CA LEU A 211 -3.82 9.95 12.88
C LEU A 211 -3.12 9.39 14.13
N SER A 212 -2.12 10.09 14.67
CA SER A 212 -1.49 9.70 15.93
C SER A 212 -2.51 9.62 17.07
N ASP A 213 -3.40 10.62 17.20
CA ASP A 213 -4.47 10.62 18.22
C ASP A 213 -5.46 9.45 18.04
N VAL A 214 -5.68 9.03 16.79
CA VAL A 214 -6.52 7.85 16.49
C VAL A 214 -5.79 6.56 16.86
N LEU A 215 -4.51 6.45 16.49
CA LEU A 215 -3.67 5.29 16.76
C LEU A 215 -3.46 5.05 18.25
N ASP A 216 -3.44 6.09 19.08
CA ASP A 216 -3.32 5.97 20.54
C ASP A 216 -4.46 5.15 21.15
N LYS A 217 -5.63 5.17 20.53
CA LYS A 217 -6.83 4.42 20.95
C LYS A 217 -6.91 3.01 20.40
N VAL A 218 -6.02 2.64 19.47
CA VAL A 218 -5.99 1.31 18.85
C VAL A 218 -5.05 0.41 19.62
N HIS A 219 -5.51 -0.82 19.86
CA HIS A 219 -4.69 -1.86 20.46
C HIS A 219 -3.86 -2.59 19.41
N PHE A 220 -2.55 -2.65 19.62
CA PHE A 220 -1.63 -3.45 18.82
C PHE A 220 -1.02 -4.57 19.67
N SER A 221 -0.95 -5.76 19.11
CA SER A 221 -0.29 -6.94 19.67
C SER A 221 1.12 -7.10 19.09
N VAL A 222 1.89 -8.01 19.65
CA VAL A 222 3.14 -8.47 19.02
C VAL A 222 2.78 -9.20 17.73
N SER A 223 3.48 -8.88 16.64
CA SER A 223 3.31 -9.58 15.36
C SER A 223 3.77 -11.03 15.48
N GLU A 224 2.94 -11.98 15.07
CA GLU A 224 3.29 -13.41 15.00
C GLU A 224 4.21 -13.69 13.78
N ILE A 225 4.08 -12.87 12.74
CA ILE A 225 4.86 -12.93 11.50
C ILE A 225 5.58 -11.60 11.34
N PRO A 226 6.89 -11.55 11.02
CA PRO A 226 7.61 -10.31 10.78
C PRO A 226 6.93 -9.43 9.73
N VAL A 227 6.62 -8.18 10.10
CA VAL A 227 6.09 -7.15 9.20
C VAL A 227 7.22 -6.20 8.82
N ILE A 228 7.50 -6.05 7.52
CA ILE A 228 8.48 -5.07 7.04
C ILE A 228 7.76 -3.76 6.76
N GLY A 229 8.13 -2.71 7.51
CA GLY A 229 7.48 -1.40 7.44
C GLY A 229 7.94 -0.55 6.27
N ASN A 230 7.06 0.36 5.82
CA ASN A 230 7.32 1.23 4.67
C ASN A 230 8.30 2.37 4.97
N THR A 231 8.28 2.88 6.20
CA THR A 231 9.01 4.09 6.58
C THR A 231 10.50 3.86 6.74
N GLU A 232 10.87 2.74 7.34
CA GLU A 232 12.26 2.38 7.68
C GLU A 232 12.78 1.16 6.92
N ALA A 233 11.90 0.47 6.17
CA ALA A 233 12.22 -0.77 5.45
C ALA A 233 12.82 -1.87 6.36
N GLN A 234 12.40 -1.89 7.63
CA GLN A 234 12.85 -2.81 8.66
C GLN A 234 11.68 -3.53 9.31
N ILE A 235 11.95 -4.57 10.11
CA ILE A 235 10.93 -5.26 10.90
C ILE A 235 10.31 -4.27 11.90
N MET A 236 8.99 -4.13 11.86
CA MET A 236 8.24 -3.30 12.79
C MET A 236 8.17 -3.98 14.16
N LYS A 237 8.61 -3.29 15.20
CA LYS A 237 8.43 -3.74 16.58
C LYS A 237 7.10 -3.21 17.11
N LYS A 238 6.45 -3.96 18.02
CA LYS A 238 5.15 -3.58 18.60
C LYS A 238 5.10 -2.13 19.08
N ASP A 239 6.12 -1.71 19.82
CA ASP A 239 6.14 -0.39 20.46
C ASP A 239 6.33 0.76 19.44
N ASP A 240 6.86 0.47 18.25
CA ASP A 240 7.10 1.43 17.19
C ASP A 240 5.93 1.54 16.20
N ILE A 241 4.99 0.57 16.18
CA ILE A 241 3.92 0.49 15.16
C ILE A 241 3.16 1.82 15.05
N LYS A 242 2.69 2.38 16.17
CA LYS A 242 1.88 3.61 16.17
C LYS A 242 2.63 4.79 15.57
N SER A 243 3.87 5.00 16.00
CA SER A 243 4.71 6.09 15.50
C SER A 243 5.05 5.92 14.01
N LEU A 244 5.36 4.69 13.59
CA LEU A 244 5.67 4.37 12.19
C LEU A 244 4.45 4.58 11.28
N LEU A 245 3.25 4.16 11.70
CA LEU A 245 2.03 4.38 10.94
C LEU A 245 1.63 5.87 10.86
N ALA A 246 1.85 6.65 11.93
CA ALA A 246 1.62 8.09 11.91
C ALA A 246 2.60 8.80 10.96
N ARG A 247 3.87 8.40 10.95
CA ARG A 247 4.89 8.93 10.03
C ARG A 247 4.65 8.51 8.58
N GLN A 248 4.17 7.29 8.35
CA GLN A 248 3.99 6.71 7.01
C GLN A 248 3.18 7.60 6.07
N VAL A 249 2.16 8.33 6.56
CA VAL A 249 1.30 9.14 5.68
C VAL A 249 2.01 10.38 5.13
N MET A 250 3.11 10.83 5.79
CA MET A 250 3.86 12.03 5.42
C MET A 250 5.32 11.77 5.06
N GLU A 251 5.79 10.54 5.16
CA GLU A 251 7.15 10.11 4.81
C GLU A 251 7.14 9.15 3.60
N PRO A 252 8.26 9.06 2.87
CA PRO A 252 8.37 8.19 1.71
C PRO A 252 8.12 6.71 2.03
N VAL A 253 7.41 6.03 1.15
CA VAL A 253 7.30 4.56 1.14
C VAL A 253 8.57 3.98 0.50
N ARG A 254 9.34 3.22 1.26
CA ARG A 254 10.62 2.59 0.84
C ARG A 254 10.38 1.15 0.42
N PHE A 255 9.58 0.95 -0.65
CA PHE A 255 9.16 -0.40 -1.05
C PHE A 255 10.32 -1.24 -1.60
N ASP A 256 11.18 -0.67 -2.46
CA ASP A 256 12.36 -1.35 -2.99
C ASP A 256 13.32 -1.80 -1.87
N GLU A 257 13.56 -0.94 -0.89
CA GLU A 257 14.39 -1.26 0.27
C GLU A 257 13.74 -2.33 1.18
N SER A 258 12.40 -2.31 1.30
CA SER A 258 11.65 -3.35 2.03
C SER A 258 11.84 -4.71 1.38
N ILE A 259 11.80 -4.79 0.05
CA ILE A 259 12.05 -6.03 -0.71
C ILE A 259 13.50 -6.50 -0.50
N GLU A 260 14.49 -5.60 -0.52
CA GLU A 260 15.89 -5.98 -0.25
C GLU A 260 16.07 -6.50 1.18
N THR A 261 15.37 -5.93 2.16
CA THR A 261 15.38 -6.45 3.54
C THR A 261 14.79 -7.87 3.58
N MET A 262 13.66 -8.11 2.92
CA MET A 262 13.03 -9.44 2.85
C MET A 262 13.93 -10.46 2.15
N LYS A 263 14.63 -10.08 1.08
CA LYS A 263 15.63 -10.93 0.39
C LYS A 263 16.77 -11.33 1.32
N LYS A 264 17.32 -10.38 2.09
CA LYS A 264 18.34 -10.65 3.12
C LYS A 264 17.85 -11.61 4.20
N MET A 265 16.54 -11.63 4.47
CA MET A 265 15.91 -12.58 5.39
C MET A 265 15.67 -13.97 4.77
N GLY A 266 15.97 -14.15 3.48
CA GLY A 266 15.90 -15.43 2.77
C GLY A 266 14.62 -15.61 1.92
N MET A 267 13.91 -14.53 1.59
CA MET A 267 12.76 -14.56 0.69
C MET A 267 13.17 -14.98 -0.73
N THR A 268 12.49 -15.99 -1.27
CA THR A 268 12.67 -16.46 -2.64
C THR A 268 11.35 -16.55 -3.40
N GLN A 269 10.23 -16.61 -2.68
CA GLN A 269 8.89 -16.69 -3.24
C GLN A 269 8.00 -15.59 -2.67
N VAL A 270 7.14 -15.03 -3.51
CA VAL A 270 6.22 -13.95 -3.15
C VAL A 270 4.83 -14.26 -3.65
N VAL A 271 3.83 -14.02 -2.79
CA VAL A 271 2.42 -13.99 -3.16
C VAL A 271 1.90 -12.58 -2.99
N GLU A 272 1.55 -11.90 -4.07
CA GLU A 272 0.82 -10.63 -4.03
C GLU A 272 -0.67 -10.92 -3.78
N ILE A 273 -1.21 -10.30 -2.74
CA ILE A 273 -2.59 -10.50 -2.28
C ILE A 273 -3.37 -9.19 -2.38
N GLY A 274 -4.53 -9.25 -3.03
CA GLY A 274 -5.40 -8.11 -3.22
C GLY A 274 -5.63 -7.77 -4.69
N PRO A 275 -6.37 -6.68 -5.00
CA PRO A 275 -6.68 -6.33 -6.38
C PRO A 275 -5.43 -5.89 -7.16
N GLY A 276 -5.39 -6.26 -8.44
CA GLY A 276 -4.31 -5.89 -9.36
C GLY A 276 -3.04 -6.72 -9.23
N LYS A 277 -2.00 -6.31 -9.97
CA LYS A 277 -0.68 -6.98 -10.05
C LYS A 277 0.46 -5.96 -10.06
N VAL A 278 0.28 -4.88 -9.33
CA VAL A 278 1.24 -3.76 -9.33
C VAL A 278 2.54 -4.17 -8.66
N LEU A 279 2.46 -4.84 -7.51
CA LEU A 279 3.64 -5.26 -6.74
C LEU A 279 4.41 -6.35 -7.49
N SER A 280 3.72 -7.28 -8.14
CA SER A 280 4.34 -8.26 -9.04
C SER A 280 5.12 -7.59 -10.18
N GLY A 281 4.59 -6.49 -10.71
CA GLY A 281 5.28 -5.67 -11.70
C GLY A 281 6.53 -4.98 -11.17
N PHE A 282 6.51 -4.53 -9.90
CA PHE A 282 7.67 -3.94 -9.23
C PHE A 282 8.74 -5.01 -8.93
N LEU A 283 8.32 -6.16 -8.39
CA LEU A 283 9.22 -7.27 -8.07
C LEU A 283 10.04 -7.73 -9.27
N LYS A 284 9.40 -7.89 -10.44
CA LYS A 284 10.10 -8.24 -11.69
C LYS A 284 11.18 -7.25 -12.10
N LYS A 285 11.06 -5.96 -11.68
CA LYS A 285 12.04 -4.91 -11.94
C LYS A 285 13.09 -4.80 -10.85
N ILE A 286 12.79 -5.24 -9.63
CA ILE A 286 13.73 -5.28 -8.50
C ILE A 286 14.61 -6.53 -8.65
N ASP A 287 13.99 -7.69 -8.80
CA ASP A 287 14.70 -8.97 -8.94
C ASP A 287 13.85 -9.99 -9.71
N SER A 288 14.25 -10.26 -10.96
CA SER A 288 13.53 -11.19 -11.83
C SER A 288 13.70 -12.67 -11.46
N SER A 289 14.59 -13.00 -10.51
CA SER A 289 14.80 -14.36 -10.02
C SER A 289 13.75 -14.80 -8.98
N LEU A 290 13.00 -13.85 -8.41
CA LEU A 290 11.96 -14.15 -7.45
C LEU A 290 10.79 -14.90 -8.12
N SER A 291 10.31 -15.97 -7.46
CA SER A 291 9.05 -16.63 -7.84
C SER A 291 7.88 -15.79 -7.36
N VAL A 292 7.10 -15.23 -8.28
CA VAL A 292 6.03 -14.26 -7.97
C VAL A 292 4.69 -14.79 -8.44
N HIS A 293 3.76 -14.94 -7.51
CA HIS A 293 2.35 -15.30 -7.74
C HIS A 293 1.46 -14.15 -7.32
N SER A 294 0.26 -14.04 -7.91
CA SER A 294 -0.71 -13.02 -7.53
C SER A 294 -2.09 -13.63 -7.38
N VAL A 295 -2.80 -13.23 -6.32
CA VAL A 295 -4.17 -13.69 -6.04
C VAL A 295 -5.08 -12.47 -5.88
N GLU A 296 -5.81 -12.16 -6.93
CA GLU A 296 -6.86 -11.12 -6.96
C GLU A 296 -8.25 -11.68 -7.24
N ASP A 297 -8.31 -12.92 -7.77
CA ASP A 297 -9.50 -13.61 -8.26
C ASP A 297 -9.36 -15.13 -8.11
N LYS A 298 -10.41 -15.85 -8.53
CA LYS A 298 -10.46 -17.31 -8.46
C LYS A 298 -9.41 -18.00 -9.35
N ILE A 299 -9.03 -17.37 -10.46
CA ILE A 299 -7.98 -17.91 -11.34
C ILE A 299 -6.64 -17.86 -10.62
N GLY A 300 -6.27 -16.70 -10.06
CA GLY A 300 -5.05 -16.56 -9.29
C GLY A 300 -5.01 -17.49 -8.06
N PHE A 301 -6.14 -17.67 -7.39
CA PHE A 301 -6.28 -18.59 -6.27
C PHE A 301 -6.06 -20.05 -6.68
N ASN A 302 -6.70 -20.50 -7.75
CA ASN A 302 -6.54 -21.87 -8.23
C ASN A 302 -5.10 -22.14 -8.70
N ASN A 303 -4.49 -21.20 -9.40
CA ASN A 303 -3.08 -21.32 -9.81
C ASN A 303 -2.14 -21.47 -8.61
N LEU A 304 -2.37 -20.70 -7.53
CA LEU A 304 -1.59 -20.83 -6.30
C LEU A 304 -1.82 -22.19 -5.63
N LYS A 305 -3.06 -22.69 -5.62
CA LYS A 305 -3.43 -23.98 -5.03
C LYS A 305 -2.79 -25.18 -5.76
N GLU A 306 -2.64 -25.10 -7.08
CA GLU A 306 -2.01 -26.15 -7.87
C GLU A 306 -0.48 -26.26 -7.67
N LEU A 307 0.14 -25.22 -7.11
CA LEU A 307 1.58 -25.15 -6.89
C LEU A 307 2.00 -25.61 -5.47
N ASN A 308 1.05 -25.79 -4.57
CA ASN A 308 1.24 -26.18 -3.16
C ASN A 308 0.54 -27.49 -2.85
#